data_79bb157998285c07e7ced76f710da7cc
#
_entry.id   79bb157998285c07e7ced76f710da7cc
#
_cell.length_a   1.000
_cell.length_b   1.000
_cell.length_c   1.000
_cell.angle_alpha   90.00
_cell.angle_beta   90.00
_cell.angle_gamma   90.00
#
_symmetry.space_group_name_H-M   'P 1'
#
loop_
_entity.id
_entity.type
_entity.pdbx_description
1 polymer ?
#
loop_
_entity_poly.entity_id
_entity_poly.type
_entity_poly.pdbx_seq_one_letter_code
_entity_poly.pdbx_strand_id
1 'polypeptide(L)'
;MAVGGDYIVVGGQRAELAVARLSDPRSTTIVRSGGSINNFVALDRAPSVLPRRRFRDSAAFTEDGVTSLNITSGHDTPRLLVCNNDHSVRLLTLPGLDIITELKFPTAINYGTPDGTKMCVVGDTNQVYLFSKRGDTFEEIAVMTASNDASFSCDWSQSSELFAVGSQDGYVTVWDVRSQQKMVQLETYQHGRSRGACRNVKFSPSGSVDLLAFSEHTSYVNIVDTRSFEKRQVLRVGSDTYSDFPDFFAPDSPTLVNQDMQITGLRFAPDSSSLFVGLEESILEYVVDRIGRYSFASSEII
;
A
#
# COMPACT_ATOMS: atom_id res chain seq x y z
N MET A 1 11.24 2.62 2.26
CA MET A 1 12.06 1.58 1.60
C MET A 1 11.15 0.74 0.72
N ALA A 2 11.59 0.40 -0.50
CA ALA A 2 10.91 -0.56 -1.38
C ALA A 2 11.90 -1.60 -1.89
N VAL A 3 11.38 -2.77 -2.24
CA VAL A 3 12.16 -3.87 -2.83
C VAL A 3 11.43 -4.32 -4.08
N GLY A 4 12.14 -4.47 -5.18
CA GLY A 4 11.62 -4.99 -6.44
C GLY A 4 12.70 -5.69 -7.23
N GLY A 5 12.44 -6.94 -7.63
CA GLY A 5 13.46 -7.81 -8.22
C GLY A 5 14.70 -7.94 -7.35
N ASP A 6 15.87 -7.67 -7.92
CA ASP A 6 17.15 -7.66 -7.22
C ASP A 6 17.51 -6.29 -6.62
N TYR A 7 16.58 -5.33 -6.56
CA TYR A 7 16.88 -3.97 -6.10
C TYR A 7 16.20 -3.64 -4.78
N ILE A 8 16.95 -2.97 -3.91
CA ILE A 8 16.45 -2.27 -2.74
C ILE A 8 16.59 -0.76 -2.95
N VAL A 9 15.52 -0.04 -2.63
CA VAL A 9 15.45 1.41 -2.79
C VAL A 9 15.16 2.05 -1.45
N VAL A 10 15.89 3.10 -1.12
CA VAL A 10 15.72 3.87 0.12
C VAL A 10 15.66 5.36 -0.24
N GLY A 11 14.72 6.09 0.36
CA GLY A 11 14.55 7.52 0.18
C GLY A 11 13.87 8.17 1.37
N GLY A 12 13.80 9.49 1.39
CA GLY A 12 13.17 10.23 2.48
C GLY A 12 13.32 11.76 2.40
N GLN A 13 13.37 12.38 3.56
CA GLN A 13 13.29 13.85 3.72
C GLN A 13 14.38 14.66 3.03
N ARG A 14 15.57 14.10 2.84
CA ARG A 14 16.70 14.82 2.21
C ARG A 14 16.66 14.88 0.69
N ALA A 15 15.54 14.45 0.10
CA ALA A 15 15.38 14.35 -1.36
C ALA A 15 16.42 13.42 -2.04
N GLU A 16 17.04 12.55 -1.31
CA GLU A 16 18.00 11.57 -1.81
C GLU A 16 17.30 10.22 -2.01
N LEU A 17 17.56 9.60 -3.15
CA LEU A 17 17.11 8.28 -3.52
C LEU A 17 18.35 7.42 -3.71
N ALA A 18 18.49 6.38 -2.90
CA ALA A 18 19.58 5.42 -2.96
C ALA A 18 19.04 4.08 -3.47
N VAL A 19 19.72 3.51 -4.44
CA VAL A 19 19.40 2.19 -5.02
C VAL A 19 20.62 1.30 -4.92
N ALA A 20 20.43 0.11 -4.38
CA ALA A 20 21.44 -0.94 -4.33
C ALA A 20 20.87 -2.25 -4.87
N ARG A 21 21.74 -3.14 -5.34
CA ARG A 21 21.36 -4.52 -5.62
C ARG A 21 21.39 -5.35 -4.35
N LEU A 22 20.41 -6.21 -4.15
CA LEU A 22 20.43 -7.18 -3.05
C LEU A 22 21.60 -8.17 -3.19
N SER A 23 21.93 -8.55 -4.42
CA SER A 23 23.08 -9.42 -4.74
C SER A 23 24.43 -8.72 -4.57
N ASP A 24 24.49 -7.38 -4.70
CA ASP A 24 25.71 -6.58 -4.51
C ASP A 24 25.38 -5.24 -3.82
N PRO A 25 25.24 -5.21 -2.49
CA PRO A 25 24.89 -3.99 -1.73
C PRO A 25 25.96 -2.89 -1.80
N ARG A 26 27.19 -3.21 -2.26
CA ARG A 26 28.27 -2.21 -2.38
C ARG A 26 28.10 -1.32 -3.61
N SER A 27 27.38 -1.80 -4.62
CA SER A 27 27.04 -1.04 -5.83
C SER A 27 25.80 -0.18 -5.57
N THR A 28 25.96 0.95 -4.87
CA THR A 28 24.87 1.86 -4.55
C THR A 28 24.91 3.09 -5.47
N THR A 29 23.80 3.35 -6.14
CA THR A 29 23.59 4.59 -6.89
C THR A 29 22.76 5.55 -6.04
N ILE A 30 23.19 6.81 -5.92
CA ILE A 30 22.49 7.85 -5.17
C ILE A 30 22.19 9.01 -6.10
N VAL A 31 20.92 9.44 -6.15
CA VAL A 31 20.46 10.59 -6.93
C VAL A 31 19.66 11.51 -6.04
N ARG A 32 19.73 12.82 -6.31
CA ARG A 32 18.86 13.81 -5.66
C ARG A 32 17.58 13.99 -6.46
N SER A 33 16.46 13.80 -5.79
CA SER A 33 15.13 14.11 -6.30
C SER A 33 14.81 15.59 -6.00
N GLY A 34 13.88 16.18 -6.75
CA GLY A 34 13.55 17.61 -6.65
C GLY A 34 12.85 18.05 -5.36
N GLY A 35 12.54 17.13 -4.44
CA GLY A 35 11.88 17.39 -3.16
C GLY A 35 11.90 16.18 -2.27
N SER A 36 11.42 16.31 -1.02
CA SER A 36 11.26 15.18 -0.11
C SER A 36 10.44 14.07 -0.77
N ILE A 37 10.89 12.84 -0.59
CA ILE A 37 10.22 11.66 -1.13
C ILE A 37 9.26 11.16 -0.09
N ASN A 38 7.96 11.19 -0.40
CA ASN A 38 6.91 10.72 0.50
C ASN A 38 6.69 9.21 0.38
N ASN A 39 6.69 8.71 -0.87
CA ASN A 39 6.54 7.31 -1.14
C ASN A 39 7.22 6.91 -2.46
N PHE A 40 7.55 5.63 -2.57
CA PHE A 40 7.99 5.02 -3.83
C PHE A 40 7.63 3.54 -3.89
N VAL A 41 7.36 3.06 -5.10
CA VAL A 41 6.97 1.69 -5.40
C VAL A 41 7.87 1.15 -6.49
N ALA A 42 8.56 0.04 -6.21
CA ALA A 42 9.29 -0.69 -7.23
C ALA A 42 8.29 -1.46 -8.11
N LEU A 43 8.40 -1.28 -9.40
CA LEU A 43 7.61 -1.98 -10.39
C LEU A 43 8.48 -3.06 -11.00
N ASP A 44 8.25 -4.27 -10.57
CA ASP A 44 8.80 -5.43 -11.24
C ASP A 44 8.16 -5.59 -12.62
N ARG A 45 8.78 -6.41 -13.44
CA ARG A 45 8.25 -6.87 -14.70
C ARG A 45 6.75 -7.15 -14.56
N ALA A 46 5.93 -6.55 -15.42
CA ALA A 46 4.50 -6.87 -15.43
C ALA A 46 4.35 -8.40 -15.42
N PRO A 47 3.61 -8.98 -14.47
CA PRO A 47 3.38 -10.40 -14.49
C PRO A 47 2.83 -10.74 -15.88
N SER A 48 3.53 -11.61 -16.60
CA SER A 48 3.02 -12.15 -17.85
C SER A 48 1.64 -12.70 -17.50
N VAL A 49 0.61 -12.09 -18.04
CA VAL A 49 -0.75 -12.60 -17.90
C VAL A 49 -0.70 -13.97 -18.54
N LEU A 50 -0.52 -14.99 -17.73
CA LEU A 50 -0.71 -16.37 -18.18
C LEU A 50 -2.16 -16.40 -18.68
N PRO A 51 -2.39 -16.68 -19.96
CA PRO A 51 -3.74 -16.75 -20.49
C PRO A 51 -4.47 -17.75 -19.60
N ARG A 52 -5.58 -17.32 -18.97
CA ARG A 52 -6.49 -18.24 -18.28
C ARG A 52 -6.80 -19.35 -19.28
N ARG A 53 -6.24 -20.53 -19.08
CA ARG A 53 -6.61 -21.72 -19.84
C ARG A 53 -8.11 -21.92 -19.58
N ARG A 54 -8.92 -21.51 -20.53
CA ARG A 54 -10.26 -22.07 -20.67
C ARG A 54 -10.04 -23.52 -21.01
N PHE A 55 -10.29 -24.39 -20.05
CA PHE A 55 -10.49 -25.80 -20.33
C PHE A 55 -11.76 -25.88 -21.22
N ARG A 56 -11.54 -26.03 -22.50
CA ARG A 56 -12.49 -26.71 -23.39
C ARG A 56 -11.78 -27.25 -24.63
N ASP A 57 -11.89 -28.58 -24.70
CA ASP A 57 -11.92 -29.45 -25.87
C ASP A 57 -10.65 -29.64 -26.71
N SER A 58 -10.18 -30.87 -26.51
CA SER A 58 -9.69 -31.87 -27.46
C SER A 58 -9.36 -31.47 -28.90
N ALA A 59 -8.20 -32.01 -29.30
CA ALA A 59 -7.79 -32.44 -30.64
C ALA A 59 -7.22 -31.37 -31.58
N ALA A 60 -5.96 -31.43 -31.75
CA ALA A 60 -5.22 -31.82 -32.94
C ALA A 60 -3.74 -31.46 -32.76
N PHE A 61 -2.93 -32.45 -32.63
CA PHE A 61 -1.49 -32.34 -32.89
C PHE A 61 -1.31 -32.14 -34.40
N THR A 62 -0.68 -31.04 -34.77
CA THR A 62 0.09 -30.98 -36.00
C THR A 62 1.43 -30.40 -35.65
N GLU A 63 2.44 -31.27 -35.81
CA GLU A 63 3.83 -30.86 -35.94
C GLU A 63 3.92 -29.93 -37.14
N ASP A 64 4.38 -28.69 -36.90
CA ASP A 64 5.29 -27.99 -37.82
C ASP A 64 5.57 -26.56 -37.29
N GLY A 65 6.87 -26.29 -37.19
CA GLY A 65 7.37 -24.91 -37.26
C GLY A 65 7.32 -24.10 -35.98
N VAL A 66 8.31 -24.26 -35.12
CA VAL A 66 8.74 -23.20 -34.18
C VAL A 66 9.20 -22.01 -35.03
N THR A 67 8.28 -21.15 -35.40
CA THR A 67 8.58 -19.81 -35.86
C THR A 67 9.00 -19.02 -34.62
N SER A 68 10.26 -18.63 -34.62
CA SER A 68 10.87 -17.69 -33.67
C SER A 68 9.91 -16.52 -33.44
N LEU A 69 9.29 -16.48 -32.25
CA LEU A 69 8.68 -15.28 -31.73
C LEU A 69 9.80 -14.24 -31.60
N ASN A 70 9.87 -13.33 -32.56
CA ASN A 70 10.59 -12.08 -32.39
C ASN A 70 9.91 -11.32 -31.24
N ILE A 71 10.37 -11.61 -30.02
CA ILE A 71 10.13 -10.78 -28.87
C ILE A 71 10.95 -9.52 -29.14
N THR A 72 10.31 -8.54 -29.74
CA THR A 72 10.83 -7.17 -29.69
C THR A 72 10.88 -6.76 -28.22
N SER A 73 12.05 -6.92 -27.66
CA SER A 73 12.45 -6.61 -26.31
C SER A 73 12.30 -5.10 -26.06
N GLY A 74 11.13 -4.67 -25.62
CA GLY A 74 10.90 -3.26 -25.36
C GLY A 74 10.93 -2.86 -23.88
N HIS A 75 10.69 -3.72 -22.89
CA HIS A 75 10.46 -3.24 -21.51
C HIS A 75 10.76 -4.27 -20.43
N ASP A 76 11.93 -4.87 -20.44
CA ASP A 76 12.36 -5.83 -19.44
C ASP A 76 13.10 -5.22 -18.24
N THR A 77 13.29 -3.90 -18.25
CA THR A 77 13.98 -3.21 -17.16
C THR A 77 13.01 -2.83 -16.06
N PRO A 78 13.33 -3.12 -14.78
CA PRO A 78 12.50 -2.71 -13.66
C PRO A 78 12.37 -1.19 -13.59
N ARG A 79 11.25 -0.71 -13.07
CA ARG A 79 10.90 0.69 -12.95
C ARG A 79 10.69 1.06 -11.49
N LEU A 80 10.83 2.34 -11.18
CA LEU A 80 10.54 2.92 -9.88
C LEU A 80 9.57 4.08 -10.03
N LEU A 81 8.43 4.00 -9.36
CA LEU A 81 7.51 5.12 -9.22
C LEU A 81 7.85 5.88 -7.95
N VAL A 82 8.04 7.19 -8.02
CA VAL A 82 8.44 8.05 -6.90
C VAL A 82 7.44 9.18 -6.75
N CYS A 83 6.89 9.36 -5.54
CA CYS A 83 5.97 10.42 -5.17
C CYS A 83 6.70 11.45 -4.30
N ASN A 84 6.63 12.72 -4.68
CA ASN A 84 7.44 13.78 -4.11
C ASN A 84 6.59 14.95 -3.57
N ASN A 85 7.17 15.67 -2.61
CA ASN A 85 6.63 16.94 -2.11
C ASN A 85 6.72 18.10 -3.12
N ASP A 86 7.51 17.97 -4.18
CA ASP A 86 7.57 18.94 -5.27
C ASP A 86 6.39 18.86 -6.24
N HIS A 87 5.29 18.28 -5.79
CA HIS A 87 4.04 18.10 -6.53
C HIS A 87 4.17 17.19 -7.75
N SER A 88 5.07 16.21 -7.70
CA SER A 88 5.29 15.31 -8.83
C SER A 88 5.22 13.83 -8.48
N VAL A 89 4.84 13.06 -9.49
CA VAL A 89 5.07 11.62 -9.56
C VAL A 89 6.00 11.35 -10.73
N ARG A 90 7.10 10.65 -10.48
CA ARG A 90 8.10 10.31 -11.49
C ARG A 90 8.20 8.81 -11.66
N LEU A 91 8.24 8.38 -12.91
CA LEU A 91 8.61 7.02 -13.28
C LEU A 91 10.08 7.04 -13.70
N LEU A 92 10.90 6.23 -13.03
CA LEU A 92 12.34 6.17 -13.22
C LEU A 92 12.78 4.79 -13.72
N THR A 93 13.91 4.74 -14.41
CA THR A 93 14.61 3.48 -14.70
C THR A 93 15.29 2.93 -13.44
N LEU A 94 15.44 1.61 -13.33
CA LEU A 94 16.33 0.98 -12.37
C LEU A 94 17.42 0.22 -13.11
N PRO A 95 18.71 0.32 -12.70
CA PRO A 95 19.22 1.08 -11.56
C PRO A 95 19.61 2.53 -11.88
N GLY A 96 19.47 2.99 -13.13
CA GLY A 96 20.02 4.27 -13.61
C GLY A 96 19.36 5.50 -12.97
N LEU A 97 18.09 5.37 -12.53
CA LEU A 97 17.28 6.47 -11.99
C LEU A 97 17.01 7.61 -12.98
N ASP A 98 17.07 7.31 -14.29
CA ASP A 98 16.71 8.25 -15.31
C ASP A 98 15.19 8.43 -15.38
N ILE A 99 14.74 9.69 -15.53
CA ILE A 99 13.31 10.01 -15.61
C ILE A 99 12.76 9.57 -16.96
N ILE A 100 11.76 8.67 -16.94
CA ILE A 100 11.02 8.22 -18.12
C ILE A 100 9.80 9.13 -18.33
N THR A 101 9.03 9.36 -17.25
CA THR A 101 7.79 10.14 -17.27
C THR A 101 7.68 10.93 -15.97
N GLU A 102 7.19 12.17 -16.08
CA GLU A 102 6.88 13.00 -14.93
C GLU A 102 5.45 13.54 -15.06
N LEU A 103 4.68 13.37 -13.97
CA LEU A 103 3.36 13.95 -13.81
C LEU A 103 3.42 15.07 -12.77
N LYS A 104 2.74 16.19 -13.03
CA LYS A 104 2.63 17.33 -12.12
C LYS A 104 1.23 17.46 -11.55
N PHE A 105 1.15 17.83 -10.28
CA PHE A 105 -0.07 17.96 -9.52
C PHE A 105 -0.16 19.34 -8.85
N PRO A 106 -1.37 19.78 -8.44
CA PRO A 106 -1.54 21.05 -7.74
C PRO A 106 -0.92 21.08 -6.34
N THR A 107 -0.83 19.94 -5.67
CA THR A 107 -0.37 19.78 -4.28
C THR A 107 0.71 18.70 -4.18
N ALA A 108 1.37 18.61 -3.03
CA ALA A 108 2.31 17.55 -2.73
C ALA A 108 1.62 16.17 -2.81
N ILE A 109 2.36 15.18 -3.31
CA ILE A 109 1.87 13.81 -3.48
C ILE A 109 2.38 12.94 -2.36
N ASN A 110 1.45 12.34 -1.61
CA ASN A 110 1.75 11.47 -0.50
C ASN A 110 1.96 10.02 -0.92
N TYR A 111 1.14 9.53 -1.84
CA TYR A 111 1.18 8.13 -2.24
C TYR A 111 0.72 7.93 -3.69
N GLY A 112 1.33 7.00 -4.39
CA GLY A 112 0.89 6.52 -5.69
C GLY A 112 1.09 5.02 -5.77
N THR A 113 0.08 4.29 -6.24
CA THR A 113 0.15 2.85 -6.42
C THR A 113 -0.39 2.44 -7.77
N PRO A 114 0.45 1.82 -8.61
CA PRO A 114 0.00 1.25 -9.87
C PRO A 114 -0.56 -0.16 -9.65
N ASP A 115 -1.52 -0.50 -10.50
CA ASP A 115 -2.08 -1.84 -10.62
C ASP A 115 -2.20 -2.20 -12.10
N GLY A 116 -1.23 -2.96 -12.61
CA GLY A 116 -1.21 -3.40 -13.99
C GLY A 116 -1.40 -2.27 -15.00
N THR A 117 -2.65 -2.00 -15.36
CA THR A 117 -3.06 -0.99 -16.36
C THR A 117 -3.58 0.32 -15.77
N LYS A 118 -3.60 0.46 -14.44
CA LYS A 118 -4.12 1.64 -13.76
C LYS A 118 -3.14 2.13 -12.69
N MET A 119 -3.32 3.37 -12.26
CA MET A 119 -2.57 3.97 -11.15
C MET A 119 -3.50 4.89 -10.39
N CYS A 120 -3.49 4.77 -9.06
CA CYS A 120 -4.13 5.70 -8.14
C CYS A 120 -3.07 6.59 -7.50
N VAL A 121 -3.33 7.90 -7.43
CA VAL A 121 -2.45 8.89 -6.82
C VAL A 121 -3.24 9.76 -5.84
N VAL A 122 -2.67 10.00 -4.66
CA VAL A 122 -3.25 10.80 -3.58
C VAL A 122 -2.20 11.73 -2.97
N GLY A 123 -2.64 12.83 -2.39
CA GLY A 123 -1.74 13.84 -1.85
C GLY A 123 -2.39 14.76 -0.80
N ASP A 124 -1.80 15.94 -0.62
CA ASP A 124 -2.25 16.97 0.31
C ASP A 124 -3.52 17.70 -0.18
N THR A 125 -4.48 16.90 -0.59
CA THR A 125 -5.80 17.31 -1.06
C THR A 125 -6.78 16.17 -0.81
N ASN A 126 -8.07 16.50 -0.80
CA ASN A 126 -9.14 15.50 -0.74
C ASN A 126 -9.39 14.79 -2.08
N GLN A 127 -8.67 15.16 -3.13
CA GLN A 127 -8.80 14.58 -4.46
C GLN A 127 -7.98 13.29 -4.59
N VAL A 128 -8.53 12.37 -5.37
CA VAL A 128 -7.92 11.11 -5.78
C VAL A 128 -7.83 11.10 -7.29
N TYR A 129 -6.64 10.98 -7.81
CA TYR A 129 -6.38 10.95 -9.26
C TYR A 129 -6.26 9.51 -9.73
N LEU A 130 -7.05 9.14 -10.71
CA LEU A 130 -7.01 7.81 -11.33
C LEU A 130 -6.49 7.93 -12.75
N PHE A 131 -5.47 7.15 -13.06
CA PHE A 131 -4.83 7.11 -14.38
C PHE A 131 -5.00 5.74 -15.02
N SER A 132 -5.11 5.73 -16.35
CA SER A 132 -4.83 4.57 -17.20
C SER A 132 -3.34 4.52 -17.52
N LYS A 133 -2.75 3.36 -17.39
CA LYS A 133 -1.33 3.13 -17.69
C LYS A 133 -1.20 2.34 -18.98
N ARG A 134 -0.47 2.88 -19.94
CA ARG A 134 -0.14 2.22 -21.21
C ARG A 134 1.38 2.26 -21.42
N GLY A 135 2.04 1.14 -21.14
CA GLY A 135 3.50 1.10 -21.11
C GLY A 135 4.05 2.03 -20.03
N ASP A 136 4.86 3.01 -20.42
CA ASP A 136 5.47 4.01 -19.53
C ASP A 136 4.70 5.37 -19.53
N THR A 137 3.52 5.41 -20.15
CA THR A 137 2.65 6.61 -20.18
C THR A 137 1.44 6.47 -19.28
N PHE A 138 0.98 7.61 -18.75
CA PHE A 138 -0.19 7.70 -17.88
C PHE A 138 -1.15 8.73 -18.45
N GLU A 139 -2.42 8.35 -18.53
CA GLU A 139 -3.52 9.21 -18.98
C GLU A 139 -4.54 9.32 -17.85
N GLU A 140 -4.86 10.54 -17.41
CA GLU A 140 -5.87 10.77 -16.38
C GLU A 140 -7.24 10.36 -16.89
N ILE A 141 -7.92 9.48 -16.13
CA ILE A 141 -9.26 8.99 -16.48
C ILE A 141 -10.34 9.49 -15.53
N ALA A 142 -9.99 9.83 -14.30
CA ALA A 142 -10.93 10.39 -13.35
C ALA A 142 -10.23 11.15 -12.23
N VAL A 143 -10.93 12.15 -11.67
CA VAL A 143 -10.59 12.80 -10.40
C VAL A 143 -11.81 12.65 -9.49
N MET A 144 -11.60 12.09 -8.30
CA MET A 144 -12.66 11.79 -7.34
C MET A 144 -12.37 12.45 -5.99
N THR A 145 -13.38 12.56 -5.14
CA THR A 145 -13.22 13.10 -3.78
C THR A 145 -13.31 11.98 -2.76
N ALA A 146 -12.24 11.75 -2.00
CA ALA A 146 -12.17 10.70 -0.98
C ALA A 146 -12.97 11.06 0.27
N SER A 147 -12.61 12.18 0.88
CA SER A 147 -13.14 12.68 2.15
C SER A 147 -13.15 14.20 2.15
N ASN A 148 -13.03 14.84 3.31
CA ASN A 148 -12.96 16.29 3.43
C ASN A 148 -11.52 16.81 3.63
N ASP A 149 -10.53 15.94 3.76
CA ASP A 149 -9.16 16.27 4.11
C ASP A 149 -8.14 15.53 3.22
N ALA A 150 -6.86 15.78 3.43
CA ALA A 150 -5.74 15.18 2.70
C ALA A 150 -5.77 13.65 2.75
N SER A 151 -5.29 13.03 1.69
CA SER A 151 -5.20 11.58 1.58
C SER A 151 -3.75 11.12 1.68
N PHE A 152 -3.49 10.06 2.47
CA PHE A 152 -2.12 9.61 2.78
C PHE A 152 -1.71 8.31 2.13
N SER A 153 -2.65 7.42 1.85
CA SER A 153 -2.36 6.09 1.35
C SER A 153 -3.47 5.59 0.45
N CYS A 154 -3.12 4.78 -0.52
CA CYS A 154 -4.07 4.06 -1.35
C CYS A 154 -3.55 2.67 -1.68
N ASP A 155 -4.45 1.76 -1.98
CA ASP A 155 -4.11 0.40 -2.38
C ASP A 155 -5.20 -0.23 -3.24
N TRP A 156 -4.84 -1.26 -4.02
CA TRP A 156 -5.71 -1.99 -4.91
C TRP A 156 -6.06 -3.36 -4.35
N SER A 157 -7.30 -3.78 -4.57
CA SER A 157 -7.67 -5.18 -4.36
C SER A 157 -6.94 -6.08 -5.35
N GLN A 158 -6.75 -7.34 -4.98
CA GLN A 158 -6.08 -8.31 -5.86
C GLN A 158 -6.79 -8.47 -7.22
N SER A 159 -8.11 -8.32 -7.25
CA SER A 159 -8.88 -8.39 -8.51
C SER A 159 -8.72 -7.16 -9.39
N SER A 160 -8.08 -6.08 -8.90
CA SER A 160 -8.01 -4.77 -9.56
C SER A 160 -9.38 -4.13 -9.83
N GLU A 161 -10.41 -4.61 -9.16
CA GLU A 161 -11.78 -4.08 -9.28
C GLU A 161 -12.07 -3.00 -8.24
N LEU A 162 -11.42 -3.08 -7.08
CA LEU A 162 -11.58 -2.12 -5.99
C LEU A 162 -10.26 -1.41 -5.71
N PHE A 163 -10.35 -0.17 -5.26
CA PHE A 163 -9.24 0.52 -4.61
C PHE A 163 -9.75 1.27 -3.38
N ALA A 164 -8.89 1.43 -2.40
CA ALA A 164 -9.18 2.11 -1.15
C ALA A 164 -8.20 3.26 -0.92
N VAL A 165 -8.68 4.32 -0.29
CA VAL A 165 -7.89 5.51 0.07
C VAL A 165 -8.12 5.87 1.52
N GLY A 166 -7.03 6.05 2.27
CA GLY A 166 -7.03 6.51 3.66
C GLY A 166 -6.74 8.00 3.76
N SER A 167 -7.51 8.70 4.59
CA SER A 167 -7.50 10.16 4.71
C SER A 167 -7.16 10.63 6.12
N GLN A 168 -6.77 11.89 6.24
CA GLN A 168 -6.38 12.55 7.49
C GLN A 168 -7.53 12.65 8.48
N ASP A 169 -8.76 12.81 8.01
CA ASP A 169 -9.97 12.90 8.84
C ASP A 169 -10.45 11.55 9.38
N GLY A 170 -9.65 10.47 9.18
CA GLY A 170 -9.92 9.14 9.71
C GLY A 170 -10.92 8.33 8.90
N TYR A 171 -11.13 8.68 7.64
CA TYR A 171 -11.94 7.87 6.73
C TYR A 171 -11.09 7.02 5.80
N VAL A 172 -11.62 5.84 5.48
CA VAL A 172 -11.14 4.99 4.38
C VAL A 172 -12.27 4.81 3.39
N THR A 173 -12.11 5.36 2.21
CA THR A 173 -13.11 5.27 1.16
C THR A 173 -12.71 4.21 0.15
N VAL A 174 -13.63 3.33 -0.20
CA VAL A 174 -13.46 2.25 -1.18
C VAL A 174 -14.34 2.50 -2.40
N TRP A 175 -13.78 2.34 -3.59
CA TRP A 175 -14.49 2.50 -4.86
C TRP A 175 -14.45 1.22 -5.69
N ASP A 176 -15.51 1.02 -6.47
CA ASP A 176 -15.50 0.14 -7.64
C ASP A 176 -14.93 0.92 -8.83
N VAL A 177 -13.85 0.41 -9.39
CA VAL A 177 -13.11 1.05 -10.49
C VAL A 177 -13.92 1.13 -11.77
N ARG A 178 -14.80 0.16 -12.01
CA ARG A 178 -15.60 0.06 -13.25
C ARG A 178 -16.69 1.10 -13.31
N SER A 179 -17.35 1.32 -12.18
CA SER A 179 -18.41 2.32 -12.04
C SER A 179 -17.90 3.69 -11.61
N GLN A 180 -16.66 3.76 -11.08
CA GLN A 180 -16.09 4.93 -10.42
C GLN A 180 -16.97 5.43 -9.25
N GLN A 181 -17.78 4.54 -8.69
CA GLN A 181 -18.69 4.86 -7.60
C GLN A 181 -18.06 4.46 -6.26
N LYS A 182 -18.33 5.29 -5.26
CA LYS A 182 -18.02 5.00 -3.88
C LYS A 182 -18.89 3.84 -3.40
N MET A 183 -18.25 2.73 -3.01
CA MET A 183 -18.94 1.55 -2.49
C MET A 183 -19.23 1.70 -1.00
N VAL A 184 -18.22 2.06 -0.23
CA VAL A 184 -18.31 2.18 1.22
C VAL A 184 -17.32 3.22 1.72
N GLN A 185 -17.66 3.85 2.83
CA GLN A 185 -16.77 4.70 3.60
C GLN A 185 -16.66 4.10 5.01
N LEU A 186 -15.46 3.63 5.35
CA LEU A 186 -15.13 3.08 6.65
C LEU A 186 -14.51 4.18 7.49
N GLU A 187 -14.59 4.02 8.81
CA GLU A 187 -14.03 4.95 9.78
C GLU A 187 -12.91 4.27 10.55
N THR A 188 -11.86 5.03 10.92
CA THR A 188 -10.89 4.58 11.92
C THR A 188 -11.57 4.44 13.29
N TYR A 189 -10.92 3.75 14.21
CA TYR A 189 -11.49 3.59 15.55
C TYR A 189 -11.54 4.96 16.24
N GLN A 190 -12.70 5.31 16.76
CA GLN A 190 -12.88 6.57 17.45
C GLN A 190 -12.43 6.46 18.91
N HIS A 191 -11.36 7.14 19.27
CA HIS A 191 -10.95 7.30 20.67
C HIS A 191 -11.43 8.65 21.20
N GLY A 192 -12.41 8.65 22.08
CA GLY A 192 -13.00 9.88 22.58
C GLY A 192 -13.78 10.66 21.53
N ARG A 193 -13.38 11.93 21.27
CA ARG A 193 -14.04 12.85 20.33
C ARG A 193 -13.39 12.95 18.95
N SER A 194 -12.21 12.39 18.79
CA SER A 194 -11.44 12.46 17.53
C SER A 194 -11.23 11.08 16.93
N ARG A 195 -11.16 11.03 15.60
CA ARG A 195 -10.72 9.87 14.85
C ARG A 195 -9.22 9.99 14.55
N GLY A 196 -8.52 8.86 14.59
CA GLY A 196 -7.12 8.81 14.18
C GLY A 196 -7.00 8.94 12.66
N ALA A 197 -6.03 9.74 12.19
CA ALA A 197 -5.73 9.84 10.77
C ALA A 197 -5.34 8.46 10.19
N CYS A 198 -5.93 8.07 9.06
CA CYS A 198 -5.59 6.82 8.38
C CYS A 198 -4.29 6.99 7.59
N ARG A 199 -3.21 6.36 8.05
CA ARG A 199 -1.88 6.49 7.46
C ARG A 199 -1.53 5.39 6.47
N ASN A 200 -2.00 4.18 6.69
CA ASN A 200 -1.73 3.04 5.80
C ASN A 200 -3.02 2.32 5.46
N VAL A 201 -3.14 1.92 4.20
CA VAL A 201 -4.24 1.09 3.69
C VAL A 201 -3.64 -0.02 2.86
N LYS A 202 -4.03 -1.28 3.12
CA LYS A 202 -3.55 -2.46 2.39
C LYS A 202 -4.62 -3.51 2.22
N PHE A 203 -4.84 -3.94 0.99
CA PHE A 203 -5.60 -5.14 0.70
C PHE A 203 -4.72 -6.39 0.88
N SER A 204 -5.34 -7.50 1.28
CA SER A 204 -4.67 -8.79 1.26
C SER A 204 -4.37 -9.22 -0.19
N PRO A 205 -3.12 -9.66 -0.51
CA PRO A 205 -2.73 -9.97 -1.87
C PRO A 205 -3.24 -11.34 -2.37
N SER A 206 -3.71 -12.22 -1.47
CA SER A 206 -4.23 -13.53 -1.84
C SER A 206 -5.75 -13.50 -1.98
N GLY A 207 -6.29 -13.93 -3.12
CA GLY A 207 -7.72 -14.00 -3.37
C GLY A 207 -8.49 -15.03 -2.54
N SER A 208 -7.82 -15.77 -1.68
CA SER A 208 -8.46 -16.64 -0.69
C SER A 208 -8.69 -15.93 0.65
N VAL A 209 -8.17 -14.71 0.81
CA VAL A 209 -8.24 -13.90 2.03
C VAL A 209 -8.71 -12.51 1.63
N ASP A 210 -10.00 -12.25 1.78
CA ASP A 210 -10.64 -11.00 1.33
C ASP A 210 -10.63 -9.99 2.47
N LEU A 211 -9.45 -9.40 2.78
CA LEU A 211 -9.26 -8.45 3.87
C LEU A 211 -8.76 -7.11 3.37
N LEU A 212 -9.22 -6.06 4.04
CA LEU A 212 -8.67 -4.71 3.99
C LEU A 212 -8.15 -4.36 5.37
N ALA A 213 -6.86 -4.10 5.51
CA ALA A 213 -6.26 -3.59 6.73
C ALA A 213 -5.94 -2.11 6.57
N PHE A 214 -6.20 -1.31 7.59
CA PHE A 214 -5.80 0.08 7.63
C PHE A 214 -5.40 0.50 9.05
N SER A 215 -4.33 1.28 9.12
CA SER A 215 -3.79 1.75 10.39
C SER A 215 -4.13 3.21 10.64
N GLU A 216 -4.31 3.52 11.90
CA GLU A 216 -4.27 4.89 12.39
C GLU A 216 -2.82 5.38 12.50
N HIS A 217 -2.64 6.63 12.87
CA HIS A 217 -1.29 7.17 13.13
C HIS A 217 -0.63 6.45 14.30
N THR A 218 -1.39 6.14 15.33
CA THR A 218 -0.93 5.45 16.55
C THR A 218 -1.87 4.33 16.95
N SER A 219 -1.32 3.30 17.56
CA SER A 219 -1.94 2.28 18.39
C SER A 219 -2.99 1.38 17.76
N TYR A 220 -3.68 1.74 16.69
CA TYR A 220 -4.79 0.94 16.19
C TYR A 220 -4.61 0.51 14.73
N VAL A 221 -4.90 -0.77 14.48
CA VAL A 221 -5.03 -1.36 13.15
C VAL A 221 -6.41 -1.96 13.01
N ASN A 222 -7.08 -1.56 11.95
CA ASN A 222 -8.42 -1.99 11.64
C ASN A 222 -8.36 -3.03 10.51
N ILE A 223 -9.07 -4.13 10.66
CA ILE A 223 -9.14 -5.21 9.68
C ILE A 223 -10.60 -5.44 9.33
N VAL A 224 -10.94 -5.39 8.04
CA VAL A 224 -12.30 -5.47 7.54
C VAL A 224 -12.41 -6.58 6.50
N ASP A 225 -13.47 -7.36 6.57
CA ASP A 225 -13.85 -8.35 5.54
C ASP A 225 -14.38 -7.63 4.30
N THR A 226 -13.66 -7.71 3.18
CA THR A 226 -14.02 -6.99 1.95
C THR A 226 -15.16 -7.62 1.15
N ARG A 227 -15.67 -8.77 1.57
CA ARG A 227 -16.85 -9.39 0.95
C ARG A 227 -18.15 -8.64 1.29
N SER A 228 -18.23 -8.09 2.50
CA SER A 228 -19.40 -7.34 2.96
C SER A 228 -19.10 -5.93 3.47
N PHE A 229 -17.86 -5.66 3.90
CA PHE A 229 -17.43 -4.46 4.62
C PHE A 229 -18.13 -4.21 5.97
N GLU A 230 -18.91 -5.16 6.44
CA GLU A 230 -19.67 -5.04 7.70
C GLU A 230 -18.88 -5.55 8.90
N LYS A 231 -18.11 -6.62 8.70
CA LYS A 231 -17.36 -7.27 9.77
C LYS A 231 -15.99 -6.63 9.92
N ARG A 232 -15.67 -6.23 11.13
CA ARG A 232 -14.45 -5.52 11.48
C ARG A 232 -13.82 -6.07 12.74
N GLN A 233 -12.50 -6.17 12.74
CA GLN A 233 -11.66 -6.40 13.90
C GLN A 233 -10.75 -5.22 14.11
N VAL A 234 -10.54 -4.80 15.36
CA VAL A 234 -9.59 -3.74 15.72
C VAL A 234 -8.50 -4.33 16.58
N LEU A 235 -7.27 -4.23 16.11
CA LEU A 235 -6.08 -4.62 16.85
C LEU A 235 -5.50 -3.38 17.52
N ARG A 236 -5.20 -3.48 18.80
CA ARG A 236 -4.42 -2.48 19.51
C ARG A 236 -2.97 -2.91 19.52
N VAL A 237 -2.12 -2.05 18.97
CA VAL A 237 -0.67 -2.22 19.01
C VAL A 237 -0.10 -1.23 20.02
N GLY A 238 0.51 -1.74 21.07
CA GLY A 238 1.07 -0.94 22.16
C GLY A 238 1.78 -1.84 23.15
N SER A 239 2.70 -1.30 23.90
CA SER A 239 3.29 -1.98 25.06
C SER A 239 2.57 -1.53 26.31
N ASP A 240 2.00 -2.48 27.05
CA ASP A 240 1.66 -2.24 28.43
C ASP A 240 2.95 -2.21 29.24
N THR A 241 3.53 -1.03 29.38
CA THR A 241 4.70 -0.85 30.24
C THR A 241 4.23 -0.42 31.61
N TYR A 242 4.72 -1.10 32.64
CA TYR A 242 4.59 -0.60 33.99
C TYR A 242 5.52 0.63 34.14
N SER A 243 4.95 1.75 34.58
CA SER A 243 5.75 2.92 34.94
C SER A 243 6.61 2.59 36.16
N ASP A 244 7.93 2.82 36.04
CA ASP A 244 8.85 2.78 37.17
C ASP A 244 8.66 3.96 38.15
N PHE A 245 7.75 4.90 37.80
CA PHE A 245 7.43 6.03 38.67
C PHE A 245 6.17 5.69 39.46
N PRO A 246 6.27 5.61 40.79
CA PRO A 246 5.10 5.39 41.65
C PRO A 246 4.10 6.53 41.49
N ASP A 247 2.82 6.19 41.39
CA ASP A 247 1.75 7.17 41.40
C ASP A 247 1.82 7.92 42.76
N PHE A 248 1.78 9.26 42.72
CA PHE A 248 1.86 10.10 43.92
C PHE A 248 0.72 9.80 44.93
N PHE A 249 -0.39 9.23 44.47
CA PHE A 249 -1.55 8.89 45.28
C PHE A 249 -1.66 7.37 45.61
N ALA A 250 -0.85 6.54 44.96
CA ALA A 250 -0.82 5.08 45.24
C ALA A 250 0.61 4.55 45.01
N PRO A 251 1.56 4.88 45.89
CA PRO A 251 3.00 4.62 45.70
C PRO A 251 3.36 3.12 45.64
N ASP A 252 2.49 2.23 46.06
CA ASP A 252 2.71 0.79 46.06
C ASP A 252 2.05 0.05 44.87
N SER A 253 1.39 0.76 43.96
CA SER A 253 0.73 0.17 42.81
C SER A 253 1.48 0.56 41.52
N PRO A 254 1.96 -0.42 40.75
CA PRO A 254 2.55 -0.13 39.43
C PRO A 254 1.47 0.47 38.53
N THR A 255 1.68 1.69 38.05
CA THR A 255 0.77 2.36 37.12
C THR A 255 1.03 1.80 35.72
N LEU A 256 0.01 1.16 35.15
CA LEU A 256 0.03 0.76 33.73
C LEU A 256 0.03 2.04 32.88
N VAL A 257 1.18 2.39 32.33
CA VAL A 257 1.28 3.47 31.36
C VAL A 257 0.99 2.88 29.98
N ASN A 258 -0.14 3.24 29.47
CA ASN A 258 -0.57 2.90 28.12
C ASN A 258 0.12 3.83 27.15
N GLN A 259 1.25 3.39 26.59
CA GLN A 259 2.02 4.20 25.65
C GLN A 259 1.48 3.99 24.23
N ASP A 260 1.02 5.09 23.62
CA ASP A 260 0.66 5.09 22.22
C ASP A 260 1.90 4.86 21.35
N MET A 261 1.84 3.85 20.47
CA MET A 261 2.94 3.48 19.58
C MET A 261 2.64 3.99 18.17
N GLN A 262 3.58 4.72 17.59
CA GLN A 262 3.45 5.18 16.21
C GLN A 262 3.55 4.00 15.23
N ILE A 263 2.57 3.89 14.33
CA ILE A 263 2.55 2.88 13.28
C ILE A 263 3.20 3.47 12.03
N THR A 264 4.35 2.91 11.65
CA THR A 264 5.17 3.38 10.53
C THR A 264 4.89 2.65 9.23
N GLY A 265 4.28 1.46 9.30
CA GLY A 265 4.00 0.65 8.13
C GLY A 265 3.02 -0.48 8.37
N LEU A 266 2.40 -0.93 7.28
CA LEU A 266 1.44 -2.02 7.28
C LEU A 266 1.62 -2.86 6.01
N ARG A 267 1.73 -4.18 6.13
CA ARG A 267 1.87 -5.06 4.97
C ARG A 267 1.42 -6.48 5.25
N PHE A 268 0.66 -7.06 4.35
CA PHE A 268 0.40 -8.49 4.33
C PHE A 268 1.59 -9.28 3.76
N ALA A 269 1.80 -10.50 4.23
CA ALA A 269 2.64 -11.47 3.56
C ALA A 269 2.09 -11.75 2.14
N PRO A 270 2.95 -12.12 1.15
CA PRO A 270 2.49 -12.34 -0.22
C PRO A 270 1.40 -13.41 -0.36
N ASP A 271 1.39 -14.39 0.53
CA ASP A 271 0.36 -15.44 0.60
C ASP A 271 -0.80 -15.09 1.55
N SER A 272 -0.80 -13.89 2.14
CA SER A 272 -1.75 -13.40 3.14
C SER A 272 -1.82 -14.25 4.42
N SER A 273 -0.77 -15.01 4.75
CA SER A 273 -0.70 -15.79 5.98
C SER A 273 -0.49 -14.94 7.22
N SER A 274 0.11 -13.77 7.06
CA SER A 274 0.43 -12.86 8.15
C SER A 274 0.20 -11.41 7.75
N LEU A 275 -0.08 -10.57 8.75
CA LEU A 275 -0.08 -9.12 8.66
C LEU A 275 1.07 -8.58 9.51
N PHE A 276 1.97 -7.85 8.87
CA PHE A 276 3.08 -7.16 9.54
C PHE A 276 2.70 -5.71 9.83
N VAL A 277 2.95 -5.30 11.06
CA VAL A 277 2.75 -3.93 11.53
C VAL A 277 4.10 -3.38 11.96
N GLY A 278 4.61 -2.37 11.25
CA GLY A 278 5.84 -1.69 11.57
C GLY A 278 5.60 -0.61 12.63
N LEU A 279 6.39 -0.63 13.68
CA LEU A 279 6.47 0.39 14.72
C LEU A 279 7.80 1.13 14.60
N GLU A 280 8.08 2.08 15.51
CA GLU A 280 9.33 2.85 15.46
C GLU A 280 10.58 1.96 15.62
N GLU A 281 10.53 0.98 16.52
CA GLU A 281 11.70 0.14 16.88
C GLU A 281 11.46 -1.36 16.66
N SER A 282 10.27 -1.76 16.20
CA SER A 282 9.92 -3.17 16.09
C SER A 282 8.94 -3.44 14.95
N ILE A 283 8.83 -4.70 14.60
CA ILE A 283 7.82 -5.20 13.66
C ILE A 283 7.03 -6.28 14.37
N LEU A 284 5.73 -6.10 14.43
CA LEU A 284 4.80 -7.10 14.94
C LEU A 284 4.26 -7.95 13.79
N GLU A 285 4.14 -9.24 14.01
CA GLU A 285 3.53 -10.18 13.08
C GLU A 285 2.25 -10.75 13.69
N TYR A 286 1.16 -10.60 12.97
CA TYR A 286 -0.14 -11.18 13.31
C TYR A 286 -0.48 -12.27 12.31
N VAL A 287 -0.69 -13.49 12.78
CA VAL A 287 -1.12 -14.61 11.95
C VAL A 287 -2.57 -14.42 11.52
N VAL A 288 -2.83 -14.54 10.22
CA VAL A 288 -4.17 -14.45 9.66
C VAL A 288 -4.86 -15.82 9.77
N ASP A 289 -5.90 -15.91 10.59
CA ASP A 289 -6.72 -17.12 10.70
C ASP A 289 -7.62 -17.26 9.47
N ARG A 290 -7.18 -18.08 8.52
CA ARG A 290 -7.90 -18.35 7.26
C ARG A 290 -9.19 -19.14 7.48
N ILE A 291 -9.30 -19.86 8.57
CA ILE A 291 -10.49 -20.67 8.90
C ILE A 291 -11.50 -19.81 9.65
N GLY A 292 -11.05 -19.09 10.65
CA GLY A 292 -11.86 -18.20 11.48
C GLY A 292 -12.40 -16.97 10.77
N ARG A 293 -11.89 -16.64 9.56
CA ARG A 293 -12.37 -15.48 8.77
C ARG A 293 -13.87 -15.50 8.49
N TYR A 294 -14.52 -16.67 8.54
CA TYR A 294 -15.96 -16.81 8.38
C TYR A 294 -16.73 -16.42 9.64
N SER A 295 -16.05 -16.38 10.77
CA SER A 295 -16.58 -16.01 12.07
C SER A 295 -15.82 -14.81 12.66
N PHE A 296 -15.73 -13.69 11.90
CA PHE A 296 -15.22 -12.45 12.47
C PHE A 296 -15.93 -12.18 13.80
N ALA A 297 -15.16 -12.09 14.88
CA ALA A 297 -15.71 -11.66 16.15
C ALA A 297 -16.30 -10.26 15.99
N SER A 298 -17.46 -10.04 16.58
CA SER A 298 -18.06 -8.71 16.61
C SER A 298 -17.11 -7.77 17.35
N SER A 299 -16.65 -6.72 16.69
CA SER A 299 -16.04 -5.47 17.19
C SER A 299 -15.36 -5.45 18.57
N GLU A 300 -14.75 -6.53 19.03
CA GLU A 300 -13.95 -6.51 20.24
C GLU A 300 -12.52 -6.08 19.93
N ILE A 301 -12.00 -5.16 20.73
CA ILE A 301 -10.59 -4.76 20.72
C ILE A 301 -9.79 -5.89 21.35
N ILE A 302 -8.85 -6.46 20.61
CA ILE A 302 -7.92 -7.50 21.07
C ILE A 302 -6.57 -6.86 21.37
#